data_4abbe6595106510f48e73241bc36a793
#
_entry.id   4abbe6595106510f48e73241bc36a793
#
_cell.length_a   1.000
_cell.length_b   1.000
_cell.length_c   1.000
_cell.angle_alpha   90.00
_cell.angle_beta   90.00
_cell.angle_gamma   90.00
#
_symmetry.space_group_name_H-M   'P 1'
#
loop_
_entity.id
_entity.type
_entity.pdbx_description
1 polymer ?
#
loop_
_entity_poly.entity_id
_entity_poly.type
_entity_poly.pdbx_seq_one_letter_code
_entity_poly.pdbx_strand_id
1 'polypeptide(L)'
;MIVEKRRFPSPSKHVRLYSICYLSNGLKVKGLLAEPAAPGRYDGFLYLRGGIKSVGMVRPGRIIQFASQGFVVFAPFYRGNQGGEGNEDFAGEDREDAFSAFRLLQQHPQVKKGRIHIFGFSRGGIMGMLTAIEMGRHAASFVSWGGVSDMILTYEERQDLRRMMKRVIGGTPKKVPDEYKWRTPFDQVNKIEAPVLLIHGEKDQNVSIQHSYLFEEKLRQLHKPVETWYYSTFTHYFPPKENRRIVRQLTQWMKNR
;
A
#
# COMPACT_ATOMS: atom_id res chain seq x y z
N MET A 1 -6.06 17.07 -5.45
CA MET A 1 -5.34 18.24 -6.05
C MET A 1 -3.96 18.35 -5.40
N ILE A 2 -2.90 18.54 -6.21
CA ILE A 2 -1.54 18.84 -5.69
C ILE A 2 -1.51 20.31 -5.27
N VAL A 3 -1.04 20.57 -4.06
CA VAL A 3 -0.83 21.91 -3.48
C VAL A 3 0.60 22.37 -3.72
N GLU A 4 1.57 21.45 -3.58
CA GLU A 4 2.99 21.73 -3.77
C GLU A 4 3.69 20.53 -4.39
N LYS A 5 4.57 20.78 -5.37
CA LYS A 5 5.48 19.79 -5.97
C LYS A 5 6.91 20.36 -5.95
N ARG A 6 7.76 19.80 -5.12
CA ARG A 6 9.15 20.24 -4.95
C ARG A 6 10.11 19.13 -5.38
N ARG A 7 10.93 19.41 -6.39
CA ARG A 7 11.98 18.49 -6.83
C ARG A 7 13.13 18.45 -5.82
N PHE A 8 13.70 17.24 -5.62
CA PHE A 8 14.92 17.06 -4.85
C PHE A 8 15.88 16.07 -5.55
N PRO A 9 17.17 16.02 -5.14
CA PRO A 9 18.18 15.19 -5.78
C PRO A 9 17.78 13.71 -5.81
N SER A 10 17.97 13.08 -6.97
CA SER A 10 17.78 11.64 -7.14
C SER A 10 19.14 10.94 -7.26
N PRO A 11 19.37 9.83 -6.54
CA PRO A 11 20.59 9.02 -6.72
C PRO A 11 20.63 8.28 -8.07
N SER A 12 19.53 8.30 -8.83
CA SER A 12 19.45 7.71 -10.17
C SER A 12 19.19 8.79 -11.21
N LYS A 13 20.05 8.91 -12.23
CA LYS A 13 19.84 9.81 -13.38
C LYS A 13 18.60 9.46 -14.22
N HIS A 14 18.10 8.23 -14.09
CA HIS A 14 16.94 7.73 -14.83
C HIS A 14 15.60 7.97 -14.12
N VAL A 15 15.62 8.53 -12.91
CA VAL A 15 14.41 8.78 -12.10
C VAL A 15 14.45 10.19 -11.53
N ARG A 16 13.37 10.93 -11.70
CA ARG A 16 13.13 12.23 -11.06
C ARG A 16 12.35 12.03 -9.78
N LEU A 17 12.76 12.71 -8.70
CA LEU A 17 12.12 12.65 -7.38
C LEU A 17 11.49 13.96 -6.99
N TYR A 18 10.31 13.87 -6.36
CA TYR A 18 9.60 15.02 -5.85
C TYR A 18 8.99 14.73 -4.48
N SER A 19 9.05 15.72 -3.61
CA SER A 19 8.16 15.83 -2.46
C SER A 19 6.86 16.46 -2.94
N ILE A 20 5.73 15.86 -2.56
CA ILE A 20 4.39 16.29 -2.93
C ILE A 20 3.63 16.67 -1.66
N CYS A 21 2.95 17.80 -1.69
CA CYS A 21 1.86 18.11 -0.77
C CYS A 21 0.55 18.09 -1.56
N TYR A 22 -0.44 17.35 -1.08
CA TYR A 22 -1.73 17.20 -1.75
C TYR A 22 -2.88 17.26 -0.76
N LEU A 23 -4.08 17.58 -1.25
CA LEU A 23 -5.30 17.57 -0.44
C LEU A 23 -5.90 16.17 -0.39
N SER A 24 -6.20 15.74 0.82
CA SER A 24 -6.91 14.52 1.14
C SER A 24 -7.99 14.82 2.18
N ASN A 25 -9.24 14.74 1.78
CA ASN A 25 -10.39 15.05 2.66
C ASN A 25 -10.21 16.39 3.44
N GLY A 26 -9.80 17.44 2.72
CA GLY A 26 -9.56 18.79 3.28
C GLY A 26 -8.20 18.98 3.96
N LEU A 27 -7.45 17.91 4.27
CA LEU A 27 -6.15 17.98 4.94
C LEU A 27 -5.00 18.06 3.92
N LYS A 28 -3.95 18.78 4.26
CA LYS A 28 -2.68 18.78 3.52
C LYS A 28 -1.85 17.56 3.93
N VAL A 29 -1.74 16.59 3.03
CA VAL A 29 -0.98 15.36 3.23
C VAL A 29 0.27 15.39 2.35
N LYS A 30 1.35 14.80 2.84
CA LYS A 30 2.63 14.75 2.12
C LYS A 30 2.96 13.34 1.62
N GLY A 31 3.77 13.27 0.58
CA GLY A 31 4.24 12.02 0.00
C GLY A 31 5.43 12.21 -0.93
N LEU A 32 5.93 11.11 -1.47
CA LEU A 32 7.00 11.09 -2.46
C LEU A 32 6.46 10.65 -3.81
N LEU A 33 6.89 11.33 -4.86
CA LEU A 33 6.65 10.95 -6.25
C LEU A 33 7.98 10.64 -6.92
N ALA A 34 8.06 9.49 -7.60
CA ALA A 34 9.18 9.11 -8.45
C ALA A 34 8.69 8.90 -9.88
N GLU A 35 9.26 9.63 -10.82
CA GLU A 35 8.93 9.58 -12.24
C GLU A 35 10.12 9.08 -13.05
N PRO A 36 9.94 8.22 -14.08
CA PRO A 36 10.97 7.99 -15.08
C PRO A 36 11.43 9.30 -15.70
N ALA A 37 12.74 9.48 -15.88
CA ALA A 37 13.28 10.71 -16.46
C ALA A 37 13.01 10.82 -17.97
N ALA A 38 12.95 9.67 -18.66
CA ALA A 38 12.64 9.62 -20.08
C ALA A 38 11.20 10.09 -20.37
N PRO A 39 10.97 10.78 -21.48
CA PRO A 39 9.62 11.06 -21.95
C PRO A 39 8.85 9.78 -22.23
N GLY A 40 7.53 9.78 -21.96
CA GLY A 40 6.69 8.63 -22.23
C GLY A 40 5.47 8.54 -21.34
N ARG A 41 4.65 7.51 -21.58
CA ARG A 41 3.55 7.12 -20.72
C ARG A 41 3.87 5.79 -20.04
N TYR A 42 3.65 5.75 -18.75
CA TYR A 42 4.01 4.64 -17.86
C TYR A 42 2.79 4.16 -17.09
N ASP A 43 2.87 2.96 -16.57
CA ASP A 43 1.87 2.51 -15.61
C ASP A 43 2.07 3.24 -14.28
N GLY A 44 0.98 3.57 -13.59
CA GLY A 44 0.99 4.16 -12.25
C GLY A 44 1.21 3.08 -11.18
N PHE A 45 1.91 3.43 -10.12
CA PHE A 45 2.20 2.55 -9.00
C PHE A 45 1.93 3.28 -7.69
N LEU A 46 0.86 2.91 -7.00
CA LEU A 46 0.56 3.41 -5.67
C LEU A 46 1.27 2.55 -4.63
N TYR A 47 2.26 3.13 -3.95
CA TYR A 47 3.01 2.45 -2.89
C TYR A 47 2.43 2.78 -1.51
N LEU A 48 1.78 1.83 -0.87
CA LEU A 48 1.20 1.97 0.46
C LEU A 48 2.11 1.32 1.51
N ARG A 49 2.68 2.16 2.37
CA ARG A 49 3.66 1.75 3.38
C ARG A 49 3.05 1.04 4.58
N GLY A 50 3.87 0.31 5.29
CA GLY A 50 3.57 -0.24 6.62
C GLY A 50 3.86 0.72 7.77
N GLY A 51 3.76 0.20 8.99
CA GLY A 51 4.04 0.92 10.21
C GLY A 51 3.09 2.07 10.50
N ILE A 52 3.43 2.92 11.46
CA ILE A 52 2.70 4.13 11.83
C ILE A 52 3.70 5.23 12.25
N LYS A 53 3.39 6.48 11.99
CA LYS A 53 4.27 7.65 12.25
C LYS A 53 5.64 7.46 11.56
N SER A 54 6.73 7.60 12.32
CA SER A 54 8.10 7.42 11.79
C SER A 54 8.47 5.98 11.44
N VAL A 55 7.73 4.98 11.95
CA VAL A 55 7.99 3.56 11.65
C VAL A 55 7.53 3.24 10.24
N GLY A 56 8.39 2.57 9.47
CA GLY A 56 8.06 2.15 8.10
C GLY A 56 7.98 3.28 7.07
N MET A 57 8.52 4.46 7.36
CA MET A 57 8.54 5.59 6.43
C MET A 57 9.17 5.22 5.09
N VAL A 58 8.55 5.67 4.02
CA VAL A 58 9.03 5.44 2.65
C VAL A 58 10.38 6.11 2.45
N ARG A 59 11.35 5.32 2.00
CA ARG A 59 12.68 5.82 1.63
C ARG A 59 12.75 6.06 0.12
N PRO A 60 13.41 7.14 -0.35
CA PRO A 60 13.55 7.41 -1.78
C PRO A 60 14.06 6.22 -2.59
N GLY A 61 15.08 5.49 -2.08
CA GLY A 61 15.61 4.29 -2.75
C GLY A 61 14.57 3.20 -3.00
N ARG A 62 13.55 3.08 -2.14
CA ARG A 62 12.48 2.09 -2.33
C ARG A 62 11.58 2.44 -3.51
N ILE A 63 11.15 3.70 -3.62
CA ILE A 63 10.27 4.12 -4.74
C ILE A 63 11.06 4.22 -6.06
N ILE A 64 12.35 4.56 -6.01
CA ILE A 64 13.23 4.54 -7.19
C ILE A 64 13.33 3.12 -7.76
N GLN A 65 13.39 2.10 -6.89
CA GLN A 65 13.46 0.71 -7.32
C GLN A 65 12.30 0.33 -8.24
N PHE A 66 11.08 0.80 -7.95
CA PHE A 66 9.91 0.58 -8.80
C PHE A 66 9.87 1.53 -10.01
N ALA A 67 10.21 2.80 -9.81
CA ALA A 67 10.26 3.77 -10.91
C ALA A 67 11.29 3.37 -11.98
N SER A 68 12.41 2.77 -11.59
CA SER A 68 13.42 2.22 -12.52
C SER A 68 12.91 1.02 -13.32
N GLN A 69 11.78 0.42 -12.94
CA GLN A 69 11.09 -0.60 -13.71
C GLN A 69 10.06 -0.01 -14.70
N GLY A 70 10.01 1.32 -14.84
CA GLY A 70 9.11 1.99 -15.77
C GLY A 70 7.72 2.27 -15.21
N PHE A 71 7.64 2.70 -13.96
CA PHE A 71 6.40 3.15 -13.32
C PHE A 71 6.51 4.61 -12.86
N VAL A 72 5.40 5.32 -12.89
CA VAL A 72 5.22 6.54 -12.09
C VAL A 72 4.77 6.09 -10.71
N VAL A 73 5.61 6.28 -9.69
CA VAL A 73 5.37 5.77 -8.34
C VAL A 73 4.98 6.92 -7.42
N PHE A 74 3.83 6.81 -6.77
CA PHE A 74 3.44 7.74 -5.72
C PHE A 74 3.28 6.99 -4.39
N ALA A 75 3.92 7.51 -3.33
CA ALA A 75 3.94 6.94 -1.99
C ALA A 75 3.50 7.99 -0.97
N PRO A 76 2.23 7.97 -0.51
CA PRO A 76 1.77 8.85 0.56
C PRO A 76 2.48 8.53 1.88
N PHE A 77 2.77 9.57 2.66
CA PHE A 77 3.25 9.39 4.03
C PHE A 77 2.11 9.16 5.02
N TYR A 78 0.88 9.34 4.58
CA TYR A 78 -0.35 9.49 5.34
C TYR A 78 -0.36 10.75 6.22
N ARG A 79 -1.56 11.19 6.62
CA ARG A 79 -1.81 12.39 7.43
C ARG A 79 -0.97 12.43 8.71
N GLY A 80 -0.61 13.63 9.15
CA GLY A 80 0.20 13.83 10.36
C GLY A 80 1.69 13.50 10.23
N ASN A 81 2.18 13.12 9.03
CA ASN A 81 3.58 12.77 8.80
C ASN A 81 4.31 13.82 7.97
N GLN A 82 5.61 14.00 8.28
CA GLN A 82 6.54 14.89 7.54
C GLN A 82 6.02 16.32 7.40
N GLY A 83 5.33 16.82 8.43
CA GLY A 83 4.71 18.14 8.43
C GLY A 83 3.39 18.22 7.65
N GLY A 84 2.74 17.09 7.38
CA GLY A 84 1.35 17.02 6.95
C GLY A 84 0.37 17.25 8.10
N GLU A 85 -0.87 17.62 7.76
CA GLU A 85 -1.95 17.86 8.72
C GLU A 85 -2.62 16.55 9.17
N GLY A 86 -3.37 16.60 10.30
CA GLY A 86 -4.13 15.47 10.84
C GLY A 86 -3.28 14.46 11.59
N ASN A 87 -3.84 13.27 11.83
CA ASN A 87 -3.18 12.16 12.51
C ASN A 87 -3.54 10.83 11.85
N GLU A 88 -2.56 9.93 11.70
CA GLU A 88 -2.81 8.54 11.32
C GLU A 88 -3.65 7.83 12.39
N ASP A 89 -4.60 7.03 11.94
CA ASP A 89 -5.48 6.25 12.80
C ASP A 89 -5.57 4.75 12.43
N PHE A 90 -4.55 4.27 11.70
CA PHE A 90 -4.32 2.85 11.45
C PHE A 90 -5.42 2.19 10.59
N ALA A 91 -5.57 2.67 9.36
CA ALA A 91 -6.58 2.28 8.36
C ALA A 91 -8.03 2.70 8.69
N GLY A 92 -8.18 3.74 9.49
CA GLY A 92 -9.43 4.46 9.67
C GLY A 92 -9.58 5.57 8.62
N GLU A 93 -9.68 6.82 9.08
CA GLU A 93 -9.80 7.98 8.19
C GLU A 93 -8.56 8.20 7.31
N ASP A 94 -7.38 7.72 7.73
CA ASP A 94 -6.15 7.81 6.95
C ASP A 94 -6.19 6.99 5.65
N ARG A 95 -7.24 6.15 5.43
CA ARG A 95 -7.50 5.50 4.13
C ARG A 95 -7.75 6.49 3.00
N GLU A 96 -8.35 7.64 3.32
CA GLU A 96 -8.62 8.72 2.35
C GLU A 96 -7.34 9.25 1.69
N ASP A 97 -6.22 9.16 2.41
CA ASP A 97 -4.94 9.60 1.88
C ASP A 97 -4.44 8.68 0.78
N ALA A 98 -4.73 7.37 0.87
CA ALA A 98 -4.47 6.40 -0.18
C ALA A 98 -5.42 6.58 -1.38
N PHE A 99 -6.70 6.82 -1.12
CA PHE A 99 -7.70 7.08 -2.16
C PHE A 99 -7.36 8.34 -2.97
N SER A 100 -7.03 9.42 -2.26
CA SER A 100 -6.61 10.68 -2.88
C SER A 100 -5.30 10.52 -3.66
N ALA A 101 -4.34 9.74 -3.15
CA ALA A 101 -3.10 9.42 -3.83
C ALA A 101 -3.33 8.62 -5.12
N PHE A 102 -4.27 7.68 -5.13
CA PHE A 102 -4.67 6.95 -6.33
C PHE A 102 -5.26 7.90 -7.38
N ARG A 103 -6.18 8.78 -6.97
CA ARG A 103 -6.80 9.78 -7.87
C ARG A 103 -5.77 10.76 -8.44
N LEU A 104 -4.69 11.07 -7.71
CA LEU A 104 -3.58 11.86 -8.25
C LEU A 104 -2.83 11.13 -9.35
N LEU A 105 -2.58 9.84 -9.19
CA LEU A 105 -1.98 9.02 -10.26
C LEU A 105 -2.88 8.95 -11.50
N GLN A 106 -4.22 8.89 -11.33
CA GLN A 106 -5.16 8.92 -12.47
C GLN A 106 -5.05 10.22 -13.28
N GLN A 107 -4.76 11.33 -12.62
CA GLN A 107 -4.63 12.65 -13.23
C GLN A 107 -3.21 12.96 -13.71
N HIS A 108 -2.23 12.10 -13.43
CA HIS A 108 -0.84 12.35 -13.74
C HIS A 108 -0.57 12.22 -15.27
N PRO A 109 0.04 13.23 -15.94
CA PRO A 109 0.15 13.27 -17.41
C PRO A 109 0.95 12.13 -18.01
N GLN A 110 1.90 11.57 -17.27
CA GLN A 110 2.70 10.41 -17.70
C GLN A 110 2.09 9.06 -17.35
N VAL A 111 0.96 9.01 -16.63
CA VAL A 111 0.29 7.75 -16.30
C VAL A 111 -0.68 7.36 -17.41
N LYS A 112 -0.60 6.12 -17.85
CA LYS A 112 -1.54 5.53 -18.80
C LYS A 112 -2.92 5.39 -18.14
N LYS A 113 -3.97 5.79 -18.85
CA LYS A 113 -5.35 5.67 -18.37
C LYS A 113 -5.69 4.19 -18.06
N GLY A 114 -6.28 3.94 -16.90
CA GLY A 114 -6.68 2.59 -16.47
C GLY A 114 -5.52 1.66 -16.07
N ARG A 115 -4.29 2.18 -15.99
CA ARG A 115 -3.08 1.39 -15.70
C ARG A 115 -2.44 1.80 -14.38
N ILE A 116 -3.20 1.70 -13.27
CA ILE A 116 -2.72 2.01 -11.93
C ILE A 116 -2.75 0.76 -11.09
N HIS A 117 -1.59 0.39 -10.57
CA HIS A 117 -1.38 -0.77 -9.73
C HIS A 117 -1.24 -0.35 -8.27
N ILE A 118 -1.91 -1.07 -7.37
CA ILE A 118 -1.85 -0.85 -5.93
C ILE A 118 -0.84 -1.83 -5.35
N PHE A 119 0.06 -1.33 -4.51
CA PHE A 119 1.02 -2.14 -3.76
C PHE A 119 0.94 -1.79 -2.27
N GLY A 120 0.68 -2.79 -1.43
CA GLY A 120 0.64 -2.66 0.02
C GLY A 120 1.68 -3.53 0.69
N PHE A 121 2.51 -2.94 1.56
CA PHE A 121 3.46 -3.66 2.40
C PHE A 121 3.08 -3.58 3.87
N SER A 122 3.05 -4.71 4.59
CA SER A 122 2.73 -4.73 6.02
C SER A 122 1.33 -4.13 6.28
N ARG A 123 1.16 -3.12 7.16
CA ARG A 123 -0.10 -2.36 7.30
C ARG A 123 -0.63 -1.86 5.94
N GLY A 124 0.26 -1.59 5.00
CA GLY A 124 -0.13 -1.21 3.64
C GLY A 124 -1.00 -2.24 2.92
N GLY A 125 -1.02 -3.49 3.37
CA GLY A 125 -1.91 -4.53 2.84
C GLY A 125 -3.37 -4.17 3.04
N ILE A 126 -3.78 -3.81 4.26
CA ILE A 126 -5.16 -3.40 4.55
C ILE A 126 -5.50 -2.06 3.88
N MET A 127 -4.56 -1.12 3.82
CA MET A 127 -4.73 0.13 3.06
C MET A 127 -4.93 -0.14 1.57
N GLY A 128 -4.21 -1.13 1.02
CA GLY A 128 -4.35 -1.57 -0.37
C GLY A 128 -5.68 -2.26 -0.64
N MET A 129 -6.13 -3.11 0.28
CA MET A 129 -7.45 -3.76 0.21
C MET A 129 -8.57 -2.72 0.17
N LEU A 130 -8.58 -1.76 1.11
CA LEU A 130 -9.53 -0.67 1.16
C LEU A 130 -9.50 0.17 -0.12
N THR A 131 -8.29 0.47 -0.63
CA THR A 131 -8.13 1.22 -1.88
C THR A 131 -8.63 0.43 -3.08
N ALA A 132 -8.36 -0.88 -3.16
CA ALA A 132 -8.84 -1.73 -4.25
C ALA A 132 -10.37 -1.86 -4.27
N ILE A 133 -11.00 -1.90 -3.08
CA ILE A 133 -12.46 -1.88 -2.92
C ILE A 133 -13.05 -0.55 -3.41
N GLU A 134 -12.49 0.57 -2.96
CA GLU A 134 -12.97 1.92 -3.31
C GLU A 134 -12.80 2.24 -4.80
N MET A 135 -11.67 1.80 -5.39
CA MET A 135 -11.35 2.12 -6.78
C MET A 135 -11.98 1.13 -7.79
N GLY A 136 -12.38 -0.06 -7.36
CA GLY A 136 -13.02 -1.08 -8.20
C GLY A 136 -12.25 -1.30 -9.50
N ARG A 137 -12.95 -1.21 -10.63
CA ARG A 137 -12.40 -1.38 -12.01
C ARG A 137 -11.30 -0.39 -12.41
N HIS A 138 -11.08 0.66 -11.64
CA HIS A 138 -10.03 1.64 -11.94
C HIS A 138 -8.63 1.16 -11.52
N ALA A 139 -8.55 0.14 -10.64
CA ALA A 139 -7.30 -0.49 -10.25
C ALA A 139 -6.95 -1.60 -11.26
N ALA A 140 -5.74 -1.54 -11.84
CA ALA A 140 -5.27 -2.53 -12.79
C ALA A 140 -4.83 -3.83 -12.09
N SER A 141 -4.27 -3.75 -10.89
CA SER A 141 -3.96 -4.89 -10.02
C SER A 141 -3.74 -4.45 -8.58
N PHE A 142 -3.81 -5.42 -7.65
CA PHE A 142 -3.44 -5.21 -6.25
C PHE A 142 -2.40 -6.24 -5.81
N VAL A 143 -1.27 -5.80 -5.26
CA VAL A 143 -0.24 -6.64 -4.65
C VAL A 143 -0.19 -6.37 -3.15
N SER A 144 -0.39 -7.41 -2.34
CA SER A 144 -0.21 -7.39 -0.90
C SER A 144 1.06 -8.18 -0.54
N TRP A 145 2.08 -7.50 -0.03
CA TRP A 145 3.35 -8.13 0.37
C TRP A 145 3.51 -8.11 1.89
N GLY A 146 3.47 -9.29 2.53
CA GLY A 146 3.48 -9.42 3.99
C GLY A 146 2.41 -8.54 4.63
N GLY A 147 1.24 -8.48 3.97
CA GLY A 147 0.22 -7.47 4.24
C GLY A 147 -0.77 -7.89 5.32
N VAL A 148 -1.11 -6.94 6.19
CA VAL A 148 -2.24 -7.05 7.10
C VAL A 148 -3.53 -7.14 6.29
N SER A 149 -4.42 -8.06 6.65
CA SER A 149 -5.76 -8.20 6.06
C SER A 149 -6.88 -8.10 7.10
N ASP A 150 -6.55 -8.35 8.38
CA ASP A 150 -7.51 -8.34 9.48
C ASP A 150 -6.94 -7.59 10.70
N MET A 151 -7.71 -6.62 11.21
CA MET A 151 -7.27 -5.79 12.33
C MET A 151 -7.50 -6.44 13.68
N ILE A 152 -8.45 -7.37 13.79
CA ILE A 152 -8.66 -8.15 15.02
C ILE A 152 -7.51 -9.14 15.17
N LEU A 153 -7.20 -9.89 14.11
CA LEU A 153 -6.05 -10.79 14.10
C LEU A 153 -4.75 -10.04 14.42
N THR A 154 -4.54 -8.85 13.82
CA THR A 154 -3.39 -8.00 14.16
C THR A 154 -3.34 -7.66 15.65
N TYR A 155 -4.47 -7.32 16.26
CA TYR A 155 -4.55 -7.01 17.70
C TYR A 155 -4.22 -8.22 18.56
N GLU A 156 -4.67 -9.41 18.18
CA GLU A 156 -4.46 -10.66 18.90
C GLU A 156 -3.01 -11.11 18.84
N GLU A 157 -2.40 -11.09 17.67
CA GLU A 157 -1.03 -11.55 17.44
C GLU A 157 0.03 -10.55 17.94
N ARG A 158 -0.21 -9.23 17.77
CA ARG A 158 0.78 -8.19 18.04
C ARG A 158 0.57 -7.51 19.39
N GLN A 159 0.98 -8.20 20.46
CA GLN A 159 0.87 -7.68 21.84
C GLN A 159 1.57 -6.33 22.01
N ASP A 160 2.71 -6.13 21.34
CA ASP A 160 3.49 -4.90 21.31
C ASP A 160 2.72 -3.71 20.69
N LEU A 161 1.80 -3.98 19.76
CA LEU A 161 0.99 -2.94 19.14
C LEU A 161 -0.33 -2.63 19.87
N ARG A 162 -0.77 -3.47 20.82
CA ARG A 162 -2.07 -3.31 21.50
C ARG A 162 -2.28 -1.94 22.14
N ARG A 163 -1.23 -1.39 22.79
CA ARG A 163 -1.32 -0.06 23.42
C ARG A 163 -1.55 1.03 22.38
N MET A 164 -0.83 0.97 21.27
CA MET A 164 -0.99 1.91 20.15
C MET A 164 -2.36 1.74 19.51
N MET A 165 -2.77 0.51 19.17
CA MET A 165 -4.07 0.24 18.55
C MET A 165 -5.24 0.71 19.42
N LYS A 166 -5.24 0.41 20.72
CA LYS A 166 -6.27 0.92 21.65
C LYS A 166 -6.36 2.45 21.64
N ARG A 167 -5.22 3.14 21.56
CA ARG A 167 -5.20 4.61 21.53
C ARG A 167 -5.74 5.18 20.22
N VAL A 168 -5.37 4.62 19.07
CA VAL A 168 -5.73 5.20 17.75
C VAL A 168 -7.08 4.70 17.24
N ILE A 169 -7.51 3.49 17.63
CA ILE A 169 -8.80 2.91 17.23
C ILE A 169 -9.91 3.26 18.24
N GLY A 170 -9.54 3.60 19.49
CA GLY A 170 -10.48 3.99 20.54
C GLY A 170 -10.77 2.90 21.58
N GLY A 171 -10.22 1.70 21.44
CA GLY A 171 -10.45 0.60 22.40
C GLY A 171 -9.92 -0.74 21.93
N THR A 172 -10.31 -1.79 22.66
CA THR A 172 -10.06 -3.19 22.27
C THR A 172 -11.11 -3.65 21.25
N PRO A 173 -10.86 -4.74 20.48
CA PRO A 173 -11.87 -5.32 19.59
C PRO A 173 -13.20 -5.63 20.29
N LYS A 174 -13.14 -6.04 21.57
CA LYS A 174 -14.34 -6.32 22.37
C LYS A 174 -15.11 -5.05 22.77
N LYS A 175 -14.40 -3.91 22.98
CA LYS A 175 -15.04 -2.65 23.40
C LYS A 175 -15.60 -1.84 22.23
N VAL A 176 -14.92 -1.88 21.09
CA VAL A 176 -15.26 -1.11 19.89
C VAL A 176 -15.23 -2.02 18.66
N PRO A 177 -16.06 -3.07 18.59
CA PRO A 177 -16.01 -4.06 17.52
C PRO A 177 -16.24 -3.46 16.13
N ASP A 178 -17.11 -2.46 16.02
CA ASP A 178 -17.45 -1.81 14.74
C ASP A 178 -16.26 -1.07 14.16
N GLU A 179 -15.40 -0.47 15.00
CA GLU A 179 -14.19 0.21 14.57
C GLU A 179 -13.16 -0.76 13.95
N TYR A 180 -13.04 -1.96 14.50
CA TYR A 180 -12.20 -3.01 13.94
C TYR A 180 -12.80 -3.59 12.65
N LYS A 181 -14.11 -3.83 12.63
CA LYS A 181 -14.83 -4.29 11.45
C LYS A 181 -14.74 -3.29 10.31
N TRP A 182 -14.93 -2.00 10.60
CA TRP A 182 -14.80 -0.93 9.61
C TRP A 182 -13.41 -0.89 8.96
N ARG A 183 -12.37 -1.27 9.71
CA ARG A 183 -10.99 -1.38 9.20
C ARG A 183 -10.69 -2.71 8.52
N THR A 184 -11.55 -3.72 8.66
CA THR A 184 -11.39 -5.07 8.08
C THR A 184 -12.56 -5.39 7.15
N PRO A 185 -12.57 -4.88 5.90
CA PRO A 185 -13.75 -4.95 5.04
C PRO A 185 -13.86 -6.28 4.28
N PHE A 186 -13.79 -7.43 4.98
CA PHE A 186 -13.94 -8.75 4.37
C PHE A 186 -15.33 -8.98 3.75
N ASP A 187 -16.35 -8.30 4.25
CA ASP A 187 -17.70 -8.28 3.68
C ASP A 187 -17.79 -7.53 2.34
N GLN A 188 -16.78 -6.72 2.00
CA GLN A 188 -16.73 -5.93 0.79
C GLN A 188 -15.68 -6.41 -0.23
N VAL A 189 -14.99 -7.51 0.03
CA VAL A 189 -13.97 -8.08 -0.89
C VAL A 189 -14.53 -8.41 -2.27
N ASN A 190 -15.83 -8.68 -2.37
CA ASN A 190 -16.51 -8.85 -3.65
C ASN A 190 -16.43 -7.63 -4.58
N LYS A 191 -16.18 -6.43 -4.05
CA LYS A 191 -15.99 -5.19 -4.82
C LYS A 191 -14.59 -5.06 -5.43
N ILE A 192 -13.63 -5.89 -5.03
CA ILE A 192 -12.30 -5.92 -5.66
C ILE A 192 -12.47 -6.53 -7.05
N GLU A 193 -12.25 -5.74 -8.10
CA GLU A 193 -12.32 -6.17 -9.48
C GLU A 193 -10.94 -6.50 -10.06
N ALA A 194 -9.91 -5.89 -9.49
CA ALA A 194 -8.53 -6.09 -9.89
C ALA A 194 -7.99 -7.48 -9.53
N PRO A 195 -7.17 -8.13 -10.37
CA PRO A 195 -6.43 -9.33 -9.97
C PRO A 195 -5.52 -9.04 -8.79
N VAL A 196 -5.45 -9.97 -7.84
CA VAL A 196 -4.70 -9.85 -6.59
C VAL A 196 -3.49 -10.78 -6.60
N LEU A 197 -2.34 -10.26 -6.16
CA LEU A 197 -1.14 -11.05 -5.88
C LEU A 197 -0.79 -10.95 -4.38
N LEU A 198 -0.70 -12.09 -3.71
CA LEU A 198 -0.27 -12.19 -2.32
C LEU A 198 1.17 -12.69 -2.27
N ILE A 199 2.07 -11.89 -1.69
CA ILE A 199 3.48 -12.24 -1.49
C ILE A 199 3.74 -12.30 0.00
N HIS A 200 4.21 -13.45 0.54
CA HIS A 200 4.43 -13.59 1.97
C HIS A 200 5.58 -14.55 2.29
N GLY A 201 6.33 -14.24 3.35
CA GLY A 201 7.29 -15.16 3.94
C GLY A 201 6.63 -15.94 5.08
N GLU A 202 6.68 -17.29 5.04
CA GLU A 202 6.01 -18.11 6.05
C GLU A 202 6.61 -18.01 7.46
N LYS A 203 7.84 -17.46 7.56
CA LYS A 203 8.50 -17.15 8.85
C LYS A 203 8.32 -15.69 9.27
N ASP A 204 7.33 -15.00 8.74
CA ASP A 204 7.02 -13.63 9.10
C ASP A 204 6.45 -13.56 10.54
N GLN A 205 7.19 -12.87 11.43
CA GLN A 205 6.81 -12.67 12.83
C GLN A 205 6.15 -11.29 13.08
N ASN A 206 6.11 -10.43 12.07
CA ASN A 206 5.48 -9.11 12.19
C ASN A 206 4.03 -9.12 11.72
N VAL A 207 3.75 -9.86 10.67
CA VAL A 207 2.43 -10.13 10.11
C VAL A 207 2.41 -11.61 9.78
N SER A 208 1.65 -12.42 10.51
CA SER A 208 1.62 -13.85 10.27
C SER A 208 1.09 -14.19 8.88
N ILE A 209 1.51 -15.33 8.35
CA ILE A 209 1.01 -15.84 7.05
C ILE A 209 -0.51 -16.03 7.05
N GLN A 210 -1.13 -16.16 8.22
CA GLN A 210 -2.59 -16.29 8.39
C GLN A 210 -3.34 -15.14 7.74
N HIS A 211 -2.79 -13.92 7.77
CA HIS A 211 -3.36 -12.78 7.07
C HIS A 211 -3.51 -13.03 5.57
N SER A 212 -2.51 -13.63 4.93
CA SER A 212 -2.59 -13.98 3.51
C SER A 212 -3.54 -15.14 3.26
N TYR A 213 -3.54 -16.16 4.11
CA TYR A 213 -4.44 -17.31 3.96
C TYR A 213 -5.91 -16.90 4.08
N LEU A 214 -6.28 -16.09 5.08
CA LEU A 214 -7.64 -15.59 5.24
C LEU A 214 -8.09 -14.75 4.03
N PHE A 215 -7.21 -13.91 3.51
CA PHE A 215 -7.54 -13.08 2.36
C PHE A 215 -7.62 -13.91 1.07
N GLU A 216 -6.70 -14.85 0.86
CA GLU A 216 -6.74 -15.81 -0.25
C GLU A 216 -8.03 -16.62 -0.24
N GLU A 217 -8.38 -17.21 0.91
CA GLU A 217 -9.60 -18.00 1.08
C GLU A 217 -10.84 -17.17 0.69
N LYS A 218 -10.93 -15.94 1.19
CA LYS A 218 -12.05 -15.05 0.88
C LYS A 218 -12.12 -14.69 -0.60
N LEU A 219 -10.98 -14.41 -1.26
CA LEU A 219 -10.93 -14.16 -2.70
C LEU A 219 -11.38 -15.38 -3.52
N ARG A 220 -10.89 -16.58 -3.15
CA ARG A 220 -11.27 -17.84 -3.83
C ARG A 220 -12.74 -18.18 -3.65
N GLN A 221 -13.30 -18.03 -2.45
CA GLN A 221 -14.74 -18.21 -2.19
C GLN A 221 -15.61 -17.30 -3.06
N LEU A 222 -15.11 -16.11 -3.39
CA LEU A 222 -15.78 -15.13 -4.25
C LEU A 222 -15.39 -15.25 -5.74
N HIS A 223 -14.67 -16.30 -6.11
CA HIS A 223 -14.18 -16.54 -7.49
C HIS A 223 -13.35 -15.36 -8.04
N LYS A 224 -12.64 -14.62 -7.17
CA LYS A 224 -11.78 -13.51 -7.59
C LYS A 224 -10.41 -14.03 -8.04
N PRO A 225 -9.80 -13.45 -9.09
CA PRO A 225 -8.48 -13.87 -9.56
C PRO A 225 -7.41 -13.53 -8.51
N VAL A 226 -6.84 -14.57 -7.91
CA VAL A 226 -5.77 -14.46 -6.91
C VAL A 226 -4.60 -15.38 -7.28
N GLU A 227 -3.39 -14.84 -7.17
CA GLU A 227 -2.13 -15.55 -7.31
C GLU A 227 -1.33 -15.39 -6.01
N THR A 228 -0.59 -16.43 -5.61
CA THR A 228 0.13 -16.45 -4.34
C THR A 228 1.59 -16.82 -4.54
N TRP A 229 2.49 -16.06 -3.95
CA TRP A 229 3.93 -16.33 -3.89
C TRP A 229 4.36 -16.44 -2.42
N TYR A 230 4.26 -17.64 -1.87
CA TYR A 230 4.64 -17.93 -0.49
C TYR A 230 6.06 -18.49 -0.44
N TYR A 231 6.83 -18.07 0.55
CA TYR A 231 8.25 -18.41 0.70
C TYR A 231 8.51 -18.99 2.09
N SER A 232 8.73 -20.29 2.16
CA SER A 232 8.85 -21.07 3.43
C SER A 232 10.00 -20.64 4.33
N THR A 233 11.01 -19.97 3.79
CA THR A 233 12.21 -19.58 4.54
C THR A 233 12.30 -18.08 4.84
N PHE A 234 11.44 -17.24 4.25
CA PHE A 234 11.54 -15.79 4.38
C PHE A 234 10.71 -15.26 5.54
N THR A 235 11.22 -14.19 6.13
CA THR A 235 10.58 -13.39 7.19
C THR A 235 9.89 -12.17 6.58
N HIS A 236 9.49 -11.18 7.41
CA HIS A 236 8.86 -9.93 6.98
C HIS A 236 9.71 -9.14 5.97
N TYR A 237 11.01 -9.11 6.20
CA TYR A 237 11.96 -8.44 5.30
C TYR A 237 12.78 -9.48 4.55
N PHE A 238 12.50 -9.61 3.27
CA PHE A 238 13.21 -10.57 2.42
C PHE A 238 14.68 -10.16 2.22
N PRO A 239 15.60 -11.13 2.10
CA PRO A 239 17.00 -10.84 1.85
C PRO A 239 17.19 -9.90 0.65
N PRO A 240 18.17 -8.97 0.66
CA PRO A 240 18.30 -7.92 -0.37
C PRO A 240 18.34 -8.43 -1.82
N LYS A 241 19.02 -9.56 -2.05
CA LYS A 241 19.11 -10.19 -3.38
C LYS A 241 17.73 -10.68 -3.83
N GLU A 242 17.02 -11.40 -2.95
CA GLU A 242 15.70 -11.95 -3.24
C GLU A 242 14.65 -10.83 -3.36
N ASN A 243 14.71 -9.82 -2.50
CA ASN A 243 13.85 -8.64 -2.63
C ASN A 243 13.96 -8.01 -4.03
N ARG A 244 15.18 -7.82 -4.53
CA ARG A 244 15.38 -7.26 -5.89
C ARG A 244 14.83 -8.18 -6.99
N ARG A 245 14.99 -9.50 -6.84
CA ARG A 245 14.45 -10.49 -7.79
C ARG A 245 12.92 -10.42 -7.81
N ILE A 246 12.31 -10.48 -6.63
CA ILE A 246 10.85 -10.46 -6.49
C ILE A 246 10.26 -9.13 -6.97
N VAL A 247 10.91 -7.99 -6.70
CA VAL A 247 10.47 -6.70 -7.25
C VAL A 247 10.43 -6.73 -8.78
N ARG A 248 11.44 -7.30 -9.45
CA ARG A 248 11.39 -7.45 -10.91
C ARG A 248 10.25 -8.36 -11.38
N GLN A 249 10.03 -9.47 -10.69
CA GLN A 249 8.95 -10.40 -11.02
C GLN A 249 7.57 -9.77 -10.83
N LEU A 250 7.32 -9.12 -9.68
CA LEU A 250 6.03 -8.49 -9.42
C LEU A 250 5.74 -7.31 -10.36
N THR A 251 6.76 -6.53 -10.72
CA THR A 251 6.57 -5.43 -11.68
C THR A 251 6.30 -5.95 -13.10
N GLN A 252 6.88 -7.08 -13.48
CA GLN A 252 6.53 -7.76 -14.72
C GLN A 252 5.11 -8.35 -14.65
N TRP A 253 4.74 -8.95 -13.51
CA TRP A 253 3.38 -9.45 -13.28
C TRP A 253 2.36 -8.32 -13.43
N MET A 254 2.60 -7.15 -12.83
CA MET A 254 1.74 -5.96 -12.95
C MET A 254 1.59 -5.51 -14.41
N LYS A 255 2.67 -5.42 -15.16
CA LYS A 255 2.66 -4.95 -16.57
C LYS A 255 1.84 -5.84 -17.49
N ASN A 256 1.63 -7.09 -17.12
CA ASN A 256 0.86 -8.06 -17.90
C ASN A 256 -0.66 -8.05 -17.54
N ARG A 257 -1.11 -7.10 -16.70
CA ARG A 257 -2.52 -6.99 -16.23
C ARG A 257 -3.29 -5.84 -16.85
#